data_9e346f840164f1691b66275527a5d058
#
_entry.id   9e346f840164f1691b66275527a5d058
#
_cell.length_a   1.000
_cell.length_b   1.000
_cell.length_c   1.000
_cell.angle_alpha   90.00
_cell.angle_beta   90.00
_cell.angle_gamma   90.00
#
_symmetry.space_group_name_H-M   'P 1'
#
loop_
_entity.id
_entity.type
_entity.pdbx_description
1 polymer ?
#
loop_
_entity_poly.entity_id
_entity_poly.type
_entity_poly.pdbx_seq_one_letter_code
_entity_poly.pdbx_strand_id
1 'polypeptide(L)'
;MWPDVHVSRWAATKRSLHMYAQMLGKIKLAVAPVQPNWMFTALHLSPRGLTTGTVPWRGTSFDVAIDIFDSAIVVSRSNGERAAVPLLPVRSVAEVYGDLRGALSSLGIDCSISSIPQEVPDTTPLDADRRSAEYEPQAVRRWFEASTAVAGVFDEWRQHFFGREGLQFWWGAFDLALLLFSGRRIAAPTDRGYIMKYDLDAELMNVGLYFGDAQVAPFFYGYIVPEPPDAESLPIGPSEASWSKNLHEWVLPYEAVRQSADPATGLREFLDAVYGLCFSAGGWERAQFSYARPPVKGRSS
;
A
#
# COMPACT_ATOMS: atom_id res chain seq x y z
N MET A 1 -16.61 8.63 -11.98
CA MET A 1 -15.52 8.06 -12.83
C MET A 1 -14.23 8.21 -12.06
N TRP A 2 -13.44 7.13 -11.89
CA TRP A 2 -12.15 7.19 -11.21
C TRP A 2 -11.09 7.88 -12.06
N PRO A 3 -10.05 8.51 -11.43
CA PRO A 3 -9.00 9.20 -12.15
C PRO A 3 -8.16 8.29 -13.06
N ASP A 4 -7.61 8.84 -14.12
CA ASP A 4 -6.60 8.17 -14.94
C ASP A 4 -5.22 8.29 -14.25
N VAL A 5 -4.66 7.14 -13.87
CA VAL A 5 -3.36 7.01 -13.20
C VAL A 5 -2.33 6.25 -14.05
N HIS A 6 -2.56 6.17 -15.37
CA HIS A 6 -1.61 5.50 -16.27
C HIS A 6 -0.23 6.14 -16.19
N VAL A 7 0.79 5.32 -15.94
CA VAL A 7 2.15 5.78 -15.59
C VAL A 7 2.76 6.69 -16.65
N SER A 8 2.49 6.47 -17.94
CA SER A 8 3.01 7.33 -19.03
C SER A 8 2.69 8.82 -18.86
N ARG A 9 1.65 9.17 -18.07
CA ARG A 9 1.23 10.55 -17.84
C ARG A 9 1.92 11.25 -16.67
N TRP A 10 2.65 10.50 -15.82
CA TRP A 10 3.26 11.05 -14.62
C TRP A 10 4.49 10.27 -14.13
N ALA A 11 5.13 9.53 -15.00
CA ALA A 11 6.24 8.61 -14.67
C ALA A 11 7.33 9.25 -13.80
N ALA A 12 7.77 10.46 -14.14
CA ALA A 12 8.81 11.16 -13.38
C ALA A 12 8.32 11.56 -11.98
N THR A 13 7.10 12.07 -11.87
CA THR A 13 6.46 12.40 -10.58
C THR A 13 6.20 11.15 -9.74
N LYS A 14 5.73 10.05 -10.37
CA LYS A 14 5.54 8.75 -9.68
C LYS A 14 6.86 8.27 -9.10
N ARG A 15 7.95 8.32 -9.88
CA ARG A 15 9.27 7.93 -9.39
C ARG A 15 9.66 8.73 -8.14
N SER A 16 9.49 10.04 -8.16
CA SER A 16 9.82 10.89 -7.01
C SER A 16 8.96 10.58 -5.79
N LEU A 17 7.65 10.48 -5.99
CA LEU A 17 6.70 10.11 -4.93
C LEU A 17 7.03 8.73 -4.33
N HIS A 18 7.43 7.78 -5.17
CA HIS A 18 7.88 6.46 -4.73
C HIS A 18 9.15 6.55 -3.88
N MET A 19 10.14 7.34 -4.28
CA MET A 19 11.36 7.55 -3.46
C MET A 19 11.03 8.21 -2.12
N TYR A 20 10.07 9.12 -2.07
CA TYR A 20 9.60 9.71 -0.81
C TYR A 20 8.87 8.67 0.06
N ALA A 21 8.02 7.83 -0.53
CA ALA A 21 7.40 6.71 0.19
C ALA A 21 8.44 5.72 0.75
N GLN A 22 9.51 5.44 -0.03
CA GLN A 22 10.66 4.65 0.44
C GLN A 22 11.30 5.26 1.69
N MET A 23 11.49 6.59 1.74
CA MET A 23 12.04 7.27 2.92
C MET A 23 11.17 7.05 4.16
N LEU A 24 9.86 7.24 4.03
CA LEU A 24 8.90 7.05 5.13
C LEU A 24 8.86 5.58 5.61
N GLY A 25 8.78 4.65 4.67
CA GLY A 25 8.74 3.22 4.99
C GLY A 25 10.01 2.74 5.68
N LYS A 26 11.18 3.24 5.27
CA LYS A 26 12.46 2.94 5.91
C LYS A 26 12.57 3.49 7.33
N ILE A 27 11.96 4.64 7.61
CA ILE A 27 11.86 5.15 8.98
C ILE A 27 11.03 4.17 9.83
N LYS A 28 9.86 3.73 9.36
CA LYS A 28 9.06 2.70 10.07
C LYS A 28 9.83 1.41 10.26
N LEU A 29 10.46 0.91 9.20
CA LEU A 29 11.26 -0.32 9.26
C LEU A 29 12.35 -0.24 10.34
N ALA A 30 12.96 0.92 10.52
CA ALA A 30 14.04 1.11 11.49
C ALA A 30 13.58 1.20 12.94
N VAL A 31 12.38 1.75 13.21
CA VAL A 31 12.01 2.14 14.58
C VAL A 31 10.63 1.67 15.05
N ALA A 32 9.73 1.26 14.15
CA ALA A 32 8.41 0.80 14.56
C ALA A 32 8.48 -0.57 15.26
N PRO A 33 7.63 -0.82 16.27
CA PRO A 33 7.53 -2.13 16.90
C PRO A 33 7.17 -3.23 15.91
N VAL A 34 7.94 -4.31 15.91
CA VAL A 34 7.80 -5.42 14.96
C VAL A 34 6.43 -6.08 15.07
N GLN A 35 5.77 -6.29 13.92
CA GLN A 35 4.54 -7.05 13.78
C GLN A 35 4.72 -8.11 12.68
N PRO A 36 4.02 -9.27 12.77
CA PRO A 36 4.06 -10.29 11.73
C PRO A 36 3.66 -9.76 10.34
N ASN A 37 4.15 -10.41 9.30
CA ASN A 37 3.83 -10.13 7.90
C ASN A 37 4.15 -8.66 7.51
N TRP A 38 5.26 -8.14 8.00
CA TRP A 38 5.75 -6.77 7.75
C TRP A 38 4.75 -5.64 8.01
N MET A 39 3.60 -5.91 8.64
CA MET A 39 2.52 -4.93 8.87
C MET A 39 3.01 -3.65 9.55
N PHE A 40 4.08 -3.72 10.36
CA PHE A 40 4.66 -2.57 11.04
C PHE A 40 5.42 -1.61 10.10
N THR A 41 5.76 -2.04 8.89
CA THR A 41 6.51 -1.20 7.94
C THR A 41 5.62 -0.43 6.98
N ALA A 42 4.39 -0.90 6.77
CA ALA A 42 3.46 -0.32 5.80
C ALA A 42 3.10 1.13 6.12
N LEU A 43 2.90 1.93 5.10
CA LEU A 43 2.32 3.26 5.22
C LEU A 43 0.80 3.20 5.19
N HIS A 44 0.15 4.30 5.52
CA HIS A 44 -1.30 4.43 5.55
C HIS A 44 -1.74 5.66 4.76
N LEU A 45 -2.92 5.58 4.14
CA LEU A 45 -3.59 6.77 3.63
C LEU A 45 -4.11 7.60 4.80
N SER A 46 -3.93 8.90 4.70
CA SER A 46 -4.54 9.91 5.58
C SER A 46 -5.33 10.91 4.74
N PRO A 47 -6.17 11.76 5.32
CA PRO A 47 -6.87 12.81 4.56
C PRO A 47 -5.95 13.77 3.80
N ARG A 48 -4.64 13.73 4.05
CA ARG A 48 -3.67 14.63 3.42
C ARG A 48 -2.58 13.94 2.60
N GLY A 49 -2.63 12.61 2.43
CA GLY A 49 -1.65 11.85 1.66
C GLY A 49 -1.20 10.57 2.36
N LEU A 50 0.07 10.22 2.27
CA LEU A 50 0.65 9.05 2.94
C LEU A 50 1.26 9.41 4.28
N THR A 51 1.09 8.54 5.28
CA THR A 51 1.71 8.71 6.61
C THR A 51 2.28 7.39 7.14
N THR A 52 3.30 7.51 7.98
CA THR A 52 3.76 6.39 8.81
C THR A 52 2.71 5.97 9.85
N GLY A 53 1.73 6.84 10.13
CA GLY A 53 0.96 6.76 11.35
C GLY A 53 1.84 7.01 12.58
N THR A 54 1.26 6.87 13.75
CA THR A 54 1.96 7.10 15.02
C THR A 54 3.05 6.07 15.25
N VAL A 55 4.30 6.51 15.34
CA VAL A 55 5.48 5.70 15.64
C VAL A 55 5.97 6.03 17.05
N PRO A 56 6.05 5.05 17.97
CA PRO A 56 6.60 5.27 19.31
C PRO A 56 8.10 5.64 19.27
N TRP A 57 8.51 6.59 20.09
CA TRP A 57 9.90 7.04 20.17
C TRP A 57 10.28 7.53 21.57
N ARG A 58 11.11 6.78 22.31
CA ARG A 58 11.72 7.17 23.59
C ARG A 58 10.75 7.84 24.58
N GLY A 59 9.60 7.24 24.84
CA GLY A 59 8.58 7.75 25.77
C GLY A 59 7.64 8.82 25.19
N THR A 60 7.74 9.10 23.89
CA THR A 60 6.88 9.98 23.10
C THR A 60 6.48 9.26 21.81
N SER A 61 5.93 9.97 20.84
CA SER A 61 5.67 9.45 19.50
C SER A 61 5.84 10.56 18.46
N PHE A 62 5.98 10.11 17.21
CA PHE A 62 6.00 10.99 16.04
C PHE A 62 5.27 10.34 14.87
N ASP A 63 4.97 11.12 13.86
CA ASP A 63 4.63 10.63 12.51
C ASP A 63 5.41 11.39 11.46
N VAL A 64 5.55 10.77 10.30
CA VAL A 64 6.08 11.40 9.09
C VAL A 64 5.05 11.22 7.99
N ALA A 65 4.65 12.29 7.33
CA ALA A 65 3.64 12.28 6.30
C ALA A 65 4.10 12.99 5.03
N ILE A 66 3.74 12.46 3.87
CA ILE A 66 3.77 13.18 2.59
C ILE A 66 2.45 13.93 2.50
N ASP A 67 2.47 15.23 2.77
CA ASP A 67 1.32 16.09 2.62
C ASP A 67 1.23 16.58 1.18
N ILE A 68 0.27 16.04 0.43
CA ILE A 68 0.13 16.34 -1.00
C ILE A 68 -0.48 17.72 -1.29
N PHE A 69 -1.17 18.30 -0.31
CA PHE A 69 -1.78 19.62 -0.47
C PHE A 69 -0.77 20.73 -0.24
N ASP A 70 0.11 20.55 0.75
CA ASP A 70 1.21 21.47 1.03
C ASP A 70 2.46 21.14 0.21
N SER A 71 2.47 20.04 -0.56
CA SER A 71 3.62 19.55 -1.32
C SER A 71 4.88 19.50 -0.44
N ALA A 72 4.78 18.80 0.69
CA ALA A 72 5.83 18.71 1.68
C ALA A 72 5.88 17.34 2.37
N ILE A 73 7.05 16.93 2.84
CA ILE A 73 7.15 15.89 3.86
C ILE A 73 7.13 16.57 5.23
N VAL A 74 6.21 16.16 6.09
CA VAL A 74 6.00 16.77 7.41
C VAL A 74 6.33 15.75 8.48
N VAL A 75 7.20 16.13 9.42
CA VAL A 75 7.47 15.38 10.64
C VAL A 75 6.74 16.06 11.79
N SER A 76 5.94 15.34 12.54
CA SER A 76 5.18 15.84 13.69
C SER A 76 5.49 15.02 14.94
N ARG A 77 5.67 15.66 16.09
CA ARG A 77 5.81 14.99 17.39
C ARG A 77 4.56 15.16 18.25
N SER A 78 4.32 14.21 19.13
CA SER A 78 3.19 14.25 20.07
C SER A 78 3.22 15.39 21.07
N ASN A 79 4.33 16.13 21.19
CA ASN A 79 4.45 17.34 21.98
C ASN A 79 4.05 18.62 21.20
N GLY A 80 3.61 18.49 19.94
CA GLY A 80 3.19 19.60 19.07
C GLY A 80 4.30 20.18 18.19
N GLU A 81 5.56 19.79 18.36
CA GLU A 81 6.65 20.21 17.48
C GLU A 81 6.47 19.63 16.07
N ARG A 82 6.81 20.44 15.07
CA ARG A 82 6.72 20.06 13.65
C ARG A 82 7.91 20.61 12.87
N ALA A 83 8.32 19.84 11.86
CA ALA A 83 9.27 20.29 10.84
C ALA A 83 8.72 19.86 9.46
N ALA A 84 8.93 20.71 8.44
CA ALA A 84 8.46 20.43 7.08
C ALA A 84 9.62 20.53 6.09
N VAL A 85 9.65 19.61 5.14
CA VAL A 85 10.59 19.56 4.02
C VAL A 85 9.80 19.82 2.75
N PRO A 86 9.91 21.00 2.13
CA PRO A 86 9.20 21.32 0.90
C PRO A 86 9.65 20.43 -0.26
N LEU A 87 8.71 19.97 -1.08
CA LEU A 87 8.96 19.22 -2.32
C LEU A 87 9.03 20.15 -3.54
N LEU A 88 8.64 21.41 -3.38
CA LEU A 88 8.75 22.48 -4.37
C LEU A 88 9.56 23.67 -3.83
N PRO A 89 10.36 24.35 -4.68
CA PRO A 89 10.63 23.98 -6.07
C PRO A 89 11.33 22.62 -6.17
N VAL A 90 11.25 22.01 -7.37
CA VAL A 90 11.84 20.69 -7.63
C VAL A 90 13.34 20.67 -7.30
N ARG A 91 13.74 19.63 -6.58
CA ARG A 91 15.13 19.38 -6.14
C ARG A 91 15.51 17.93 -6.45
N SER A 92 16.70 17.51 -6.09
CA SER A 92 17.09 16.10 -6.20
C SER A 92 16.53 15.26 -5.05
N VAL A 93 16.42 13.95 -5.26
CA VAL A 93 16.06 13.00 -4.19
C VAL A 93 17.02 13.10 -3.00
N ALA A 94 18.33 13.26 -3.29
CA ALA A 94 19.35 13.36 -2.26
C ALA A 94 19.22 14.60 -1.38
N GLU A 95 18.81 15.74 -1.95
CA GLU A 95 18.55 16.96 -1.17
C GLU A 95 17.34 16.78 -0.26
N VAL A 96 16.22 16.25 -0.79
CA VAL A 96 15.03 15.97 0.02
C VAL A 96 15.33 14.95 1.13
N TYR A 97 16.10 13.90 0.83
CA TYR A 97 16.54 12.93 1.83
C TYR A 97 17.40 13.57 2.94
N GLY A 98 18.35 14.42 2.56
CA GLY A 98 19.19 15.15 3.52
C GLY A 98 18.38 16.07 4.43
N ASP A 99 17.44 16.82 3.86
CA ASP A 99 16.57 17.73 4.62
C ASP A 99 15.61 16.95 5.54
N LEU A 100 15.08 15.81 5.10
CA LEU A 100 14.25 14.95 5.95
C LEU A 100 15.04 14.43 7.16
N ARG A 101 16.28 14.01 6.95
CA ARG A 101 17.16 13.61 8.07
C ARG A 101 17.44 14.77 9.02
N GLY A 102 17.68 15.97 8.48
CA GLY A 102 17.83 17.19 9.27
C GLY A 102 16.57 17.52 10.07
N ALA A 103 15.40 17.42 9.47
CA ALA A 103 14.11 17.63 10.12
C ALA A 103 13.86 16.64 11.27
N LEU A 104 14.15 15.36 11.06
CA LEU A 104 14.07 14.34 12.11
C LEU A 104 15.02 14.66 13.27
N SER A 105 16.28 14.95 12.97
CA SER A 105 17.30 15.27 13.98
C SER A 105 16.95 16.55 14.77
N SER A 106 16.44 17.58 14.11
CA SER A 106 16.02 18.83 14.79
C SER A 106 14.91 18.63 15.80
N LEU A 107 14.12 17.56 15.62
CA LEU A 107 13.06 17.13 16.53
C LEU A 107 13.51 16.04 17.51
N GLY A 108 14.80 15.73 17.59
CA GLY A 108 15.36 14.70 18.47
C GLY A 108 15.02 13.28 18.05
N ILE A 109 14.76 13.05 16.77
CA ILE A 109 14.47 11.73 16.19
C ILE A 109 15.71 11.28 15.42
N ASP A 110 16.65 10.67 16.14
CA ASP A 110 17.89 10.14 15.58
C ASP A 110 17.72 8.68 15.20
N CYS A 111 17.16 8.40 14.03
CA CYS A 111 17.05 7.06 13.47
C CYS A 111 18.00 6.88 12.28
N SER A 112 18.67 5.72 12.25
CA SER A 112 19.50 5.32 11.11
C SER A 112 18.64 4.50 10.15
N ILE A 113 18.54 4.94 8.90
CA ILE A 113 17.84 4.23 7.83
C ILE A 113 18.79 3.90 6.70
N SER A 114 18.58 2.76 6.05
CA SER A 114 19.30 2.41 4.82
C SER A 114 18.91 3.35 3.68
N SER A 115 19.89 3.91 2.97
CA SER A 115 19.63 4.74 1.80
C SER A 115 19.34 3.94 0.52
N ILE A 116 19.54 2.61 0.52
CA ILE A 116 19.31 1.77 -0.68
C ILE A 116 17.81 1.54 -0.88
N PRO A 117 17.19 1.96 -1.99
CA PRO A 117 15.81 1.66 -2.30
C PRO A 117 15.56 0.13 -2.38
N GLN A 118 14.34 -0.30 -2.06
CA GLN A 118 13.93 -1.70 -2.05
C GLN A 118 12.82 -1.96 -3.06
N GLU A 119 12.79 -3.18 -3.61
CA GLU A 119 11.76 -3.64 -4.56
C GLU A 119 11.62 -2.78 -5.82
N VAL A 120 12.68 -2.08 -6.18
CA VAL A 120 12.76 -1.26 -7.40
C VAL A 120 13.99 -1.65 -8.22
N PRO A 121 13.92 -1.58 -9.56
CA PRO A 121 15.07 -1.91 -10.42
C PRO A 121 16.26 -0.97 -10.22
N ASP A 122 15.99 0.31 -9.94
CA ASP A 122 17.00 1.33 -9.72
C ASP A 122 17.34 1.45 -8.23
N THR A 123 18.47 0.91 -7.85
CA THR A 123 18.98 0.88 -6.47
C THR A 123 19.94 2.02 -6.16
N THR A 124 19.95 3.10 -6.95
CA THR A 124 20.75 4.30 -6.63
C THR A 124 20.43 4.77 -5.22
N PRO A 125 21.42 4.90 -4.31
CA PRO A 125 21.16 5.31 -2.94
C PRO A 125 20.45 6.66 -2.87
N LEU A 126 19.47 6.79 -1.97
CA LEU A 126 18.68 8.01 -1.78
C LEU A 126 19.56 9.25 -1.52
N ASP A 127 20.64 9.09 -0.77
CA ASP A 127 21.63 10.16 -0.47
C ASP A 127 22.58 10.49 -1.62
N ALA A 128 22.64 9.62 -2.63
CA ALA A 128 23.48 9.79 -3.83
C ALA A 128 22.69 10.16 -5.09
N ASP A 129 21.35 10.06 -5.05
CA ASP A 129 20.51 10.33 -6.22
C ASP A 129 20.36 11.82 -6.50
N ARG A 130 21.19 12.35 -7.40
CA ARG A 130 21.24 13.76 -7.81
C ARG A 130 20.28 14.08 -8.95
N ARG A 131 19.50 13.13 -9.44
CA ARG A 131 18.51 13.38 -10.49
C ARG A 131 17.39 14.27 -9.97
N SER A 132 16.83 15.09 -10.86
CA SER A 132 15.65 15.89 -10.57
C SER A 132 14.51 15.01 -10.08
N ALA A 133 13.93 15.36 -8.94
CA ALA A 133 12.77 14.71 -8.37
C ALA A 133 11.51 15.47 -8.81
N GLU A 134 11.13 15.26 -10.05
CA GLU A 134 9.94 15.89 -10.63
C GLU A 134 8.72 15.68 -9.72
N TYR A 135 8.00 16.74 -9.46
CA TYR A 135 6.81 16.71 -8.61
C TYR A 135 5.71 17.59 -9.21
N GLU A 136 4.74 16.99 -9.84
CA GLU A 136 3.58 17.67 -10.39
C GLU A 136 2.39 17.50 -9.43
N PRO A 137 1.96 18.54 -8.69
CA PRO A 137 0.94 18.43 -7.67
C PRO A 137 -0.40 17.86 -8.16
N GLN A 138 -0.80 18.19 -9.40
CA GLN A 138 -2.06 17.68 -9.94
C GLN A 138 -2.00 16.18 -10.26
N ALA A 139 -0.85 15.67 -10.73
CA ALA A 139 -0.66 14.24 -10.95
C ALA A 139 -0.69 13.47 -9.63
N VAL A 140 -0.05 14.00 -8.59
CA VAL A 140 -0.09 13.42 -7.24
C VAL A 140 -1.52 13.43 -6.68
N ARG A 141 -2.28 14.50 -6.90
CA ARG A 141 -3.70 14.55 -6.50
C ARG A 141 -4.55 13.50 -7.21
N ARG A 142 -4.39 13.31 -8.53
CA ARG A 142 -5.11 12.26 -9.27
C ARG A 142 -4.79 10.85 -8.72
N TRP A 143 -3.52 10.58 -8.44
CA TRP A 143 -3.12 9.34 -7.79
C TRP A 143 -3.77 9.18 -6.41
N PHE A 144 -3.80 10.23 -5.59
CA PHE A 144 -4.40 10.21 -4.27
C PHE A 144 -5.92 10.02 -4.31
N GLU A 145 -6.60 10.68 -5.24
CA GLU A 145 -8.04 10.50 -5.47
C GLU A 145 -8.36 9.04 -5.86
N ALA A 146 -7.58 8.44 -6.75
CA ALA A 146 -7.73 7.03 -7.11
C ALA A 146 -7.48 6.13 -5.88
N SER A 147 -6.41 6.37 -5.14
CA SER A 147 -6.07 5.62 -3.93
C SER A 147 -7.18 5.70 -2.88
N THR A 148 -7.73 6.89 -2.66
CA THR A 148 -8.81 7.13 -1.69
C THR A 148 -10.12 6.47 -2.13
N ALA A 149 -10.44 6.52 -3.43
CA ALA A 149 -11.64 5.86 -3.96
C ALA A 149 -11.56 4.33 -3.79
N VAL A 150 -10.41 3.73 -4.10
CA VAL A 150 -10.17 2.29 -3.91
C VAL A 150 -10.18 1.92 -2.43
N ALA A 151 -9.51 2.69 -1.58
CA ALA A 151 -9.51 2.48 -0.14
C ALA A 151 -10.91 2.53 0.44
N GLY A 152 -11.77 3.44 -0.04
CA GLY A 152 -13.17 3.51 0.37
C GLY A 152 -13.94 2.24 0.07
N VAL A 153 -13.74 1.65 -1.12
CA VAL A 153 -14.36 0.35 -1.47
C VAL A 153 -13.84 -0.77 -0.57
N PHE A 154 -12.53 -0.83 -0.33
CA PHE A 154 -11.93 -1.81 0.56
C PHE A 154 -12.45 -1.69 2.00
N ASP A 155 -12.55 -0.46 2.53
CA ASP A 155 -13.05 -0.20 3.88
C ASP A 155 -14.53 -0.55 4.04
N GLU A 156 -15.36 -0.25 3.05
CA GLU A 156 -16.77 -0.66 3.04
C GLU A 156 -16.92 -2.18 2.93
N TRP A 157 -16.14 -2.80 2.07
CA TRP A 157 -16.23 -4.22 1.79
C TRP A 157 -15.79 -5.08 2.99
N ARG A 158 -14.65 -4.74 3.64
CA ARG A 158 -14.08 -5.54 4.75
C ARG A 158 -14.91 -5.51 6.04
N GLN A 159 -15.95 -4.67 6.15
CA GLN A 159 -16.79 -4.56 7.35
C GLN A 159 -17.48 -5.88 7.77
N HIS A 160 -17.65 -6.83 6.85
CA HIS A 160 -18.24 -8.12 7.11
C HIS A 160 -17.22 -9.20 7.53
N PHE A 161 -15.94 -8.88 7.48
CA PHE A 161 -14.88 -9.80 7.87
C PHE A 161 -14.61 -9.75 9.37
N PHE A 162 -14.57 -10.92 9.99
CA PHE A 162 -14.21 -11.07 11.40
C PHE A 162 -12.87 -11.78 11.51
N GLY A 163 -11.80 -11.05 11.71
CA GLY A 163 -10.46 -11.61 11.80
C GLY A 163 -9.38 -10.51 11.80
N ARG A 164 -8.13 -10.93 11.78
CA ARG A 164 -7.01 -10.01 11.57
C ARG A 164 -7.03 -9.55 10.11
N GLU A 165 -6.93 -8.25 9.93
CA GLU A 165 -6.93 -7.63 8.61
C GLU A 165 -6.07 -6.36 8.59
N GLY A 166 -5.77 -5.83 7.41
CA GLY A 166 -5.10 -4.55 7.27
C GLY A 166 -5.24 -3.96 5.87
N LEU A 167 -5.59 -2.68 5.81
CA LEU A 167 -5.49 -1.88 4.60
C LEU A 167 -4.17 -1.11 4.66
N GLN A 168 -3.23 -1.46 3.80
CA GLN A 168 -1.84 -1.04 3.85
C GLN A 168 -1.41 -0.39 2.54
N PHE A 169 -0.50 0.57 2.61
CA PHE A 169 0.24 1.04 1.45
C PHE A 169 1.69 0.53 1.54
N TRP A 170 2.04 -0.38 0.64
CA TRP A 170 3.36 -0.98 0.58
C TRP A 170 4.32 -0.10 -0.22
N TRP A 171 5.24 0.54 0.48
CA TRP A 171 6.18 1.50 -0.11
C TRP A 171 7.25 0.85 -1.00
N GLY A 172 7.49 -0.44 -0.86
CA GLY A 172 8.42 -1.20 -1.71
C GLY A 172 7.92 -1.30 -3.14
N ALA A 173 6.76 -1.90 -3.36
CA ALA A 173 6.12 -2.05 -4.66
C ALA A 173 5.27 -0.82 -5.07
N PHE A 174 5.01 0.10 -4.15
CA PHE A 174 4.16 1.28 -4.36
C PHE A 174 2.72 0.90 -4.71
N ASP A 175 2.11 0.09 -3.88
CA ASP A 175 0.76 -0.44 -4.05
C ASP A 175 -0.10 -0.29 -2.80
N LEU A 176 -1.41 -0.30 -2.99
CA LEU A 176 -2.41 -0.26 -1.92
C LEU A 176 -3.05 -1.64 -1.82
N ALA A 177 -3.01 -2.27 -0.64
CA ALA A 177 -3.45 -3.64 -0.45
C ALA A 177 -4.34 -3.83 0.77
N LEU A 178 -5.36 -4.68 0.61
CA LEU A 178 -6.17 -5.22 1.68
C LEU A 178 -5.77 -6.67 1.95
N LEU A 179 -5.30 -6.94 3.17
CA LEU A 179 -4.92 -8.27 3.63
C LEU A 179 -5.96 -8.79 4.63
N LEU A 180 -6.38 -10.04 4.47
CA LEU A 180 -7.22 -10.77 5.43
C LEU A 180 -6.50 -12.05 5.83
N PHE A 181 -6.53 -12.40 7.12
CA PHE A 181 -5.82 -13.56 7.65
C PHE A 181 -6.78 -14.56 8.27
N SER A 182 -6.60 -15.85 7.99
CA SER A 182 -7.38 -16.92 8.61
C SER A 182 -6.99 -17.17 10.08
N GLY A 183 -5.86 -16.63 10.51
CA GLY A 183 -5.27 -16.94 11.81
C GLY A 183 -4.42 -18.21 11.83
N ARG A 184 -4.42 -19.01 10.77
CA ARG A 184 -3.57 -20.21 10.68
C ARG A 184 -2.18 -19.85 10.16
N ARG A 185 -1.16 -20.40 10.79
CA ARG A 185 0.22 -20.33 10.30
C ARG A 185 0.50 -21.47 9.34
N ILE A 186 1.34 -21.20 8.35
CA ILE A 186 1.82 -22.20 7.40
C ILE A 186 3.35 -22.20 7.38
N ALA A 187 3.92 -23.23 6.76
CA ALA A 187 5.37 -23.25 6.53
C ALA A 187 5.74 -22.12 5.57
N ALA A 188 6.68 -21.27 6.01
CA ALA A 188 7.19 -20.21 5.18
C ALA A 188 7.87 -20.78 3.91
N PRO A 189 7.73 -20.13 2.74
CA PRO A 189 8.43 -20.56 1.53
C PRO A 189 9.94 -20.47 1.74
N THR A 190 10.66 -21.52 1.35
CA THR A 190 12.12 -21.60 1.53
C THR A 190 12.92 -21.14 0.32
N ASP A 191 12.27 -21.08 -0.83
CA ASP A 191 12.80 -20.73 -2.15
C ASP A 191 12.64 -19.25 -2.50
N ARG A 192 11.93 -18.50 -1.65
CA ARG A 192 11.71 -17.07 -1.82
C ARG A 192 12.58 -16.25 -0.87
N GLY A 193 12.95 -15.04 -1.31
CA GLY A 193 13.83 -14.16 -0.54
C GLY A 193 13.32 -13.80 0.87
N TYR A 194 14.18 -13.13 1.64
CA TYR A 194 13.96 -12.83 3.06
C TYR A 194 12.60 -12.14 3.34
N ILE A 195 12.17 -11.22 2.50
CA ILE A 195 10.88 -10.51 2.67
C ILE A 195 9.74 -11.52 2.59
N MET A 196 9.64 -12.26 1.50
CA MET A 196 8.55 -13.22 1.26
C MET A 196 8.50 -14.34 2.28
N LYS A 197 9.65 -14.74 2.83
CA LYS A 197 9.71 -15.74 3.90
C LYS A 197 8.92 -15.36 5.14
N TYR A 198 8.89 -14.10 5.51
CA TYR A 198 8.18 -13.60 6.70
C TYR A 198 6.86 -12.89 6.36
N ASP A 199 6.56 -12.75 5.09
CA ASP A 199 5.27 -12.26 4.61
C ASP A 199 4.27 -13.40 4.42
N LEU A 200 4.72 -14.52 3.85
CA LEU A 200 3.90 -15.68 3.48
C LEU A 200 3.97 -16.83 4.48
N ASP A 201 4.15 -16.57 5.77
CA ASP A 201 4.15 -17.59 6.85
C ASP A 201 2.77 -17.79 7.51
N ALA A 202 1.73 -17.21 6.92
CA ALA A 202 0.36 -17.30 7.38
C ALA A 202 -0.60 -17.51 6.19
N GLU A 203 -1.72 -18.19 6.43
CA GLU A 203 -2.80 -18.22 5.46
C GLU A 203 -3.44 -16.84 5.37
N LEU A 204 -3.52 -16.32 4.15
CA LEU A 204 -4.06 -14.99 3.89
C LEU A 204 -4.72 -14.88 2.51
N MET A 205 -5.57 -13.90 2.37
CA MET A 205 -6.01 -13.30 1.13
C MET A 205 -5.36 -11.92 1.02
N ASN A 206 -4.83 -11.60 -0.13
CA ASN A 206 -4.38 -10.24 -0.45
C ASN A 206 -5.04 -9.78 -1.75
N VAL A 207 -5.68 -8.61 -1.71
CA VAL A 207 -6.18 -7.92 -2.91
C VAL A 207 -5.69 -6.49 -2.87
N GLY A 208 -5.11 -6.02 -3.96
CA GLY A 208 -4.54 -4.67 -3.99
C GLY A 208 -4.64 -3.99 -5.34
N LEU A 209 -4.21 -2.74 -5.37
CA LEU A 209 -4.01 -1.93 -6.57
C LEU A 209 -2.51 -1.65 -6.75
N TYR A 210 -1.92 -2.24 -7.78
CA TYR A 210 -0.60 -1.86 -8.28
C TYR A 210 -0.74 -0.68 -9.24
N PHE A 211 0.02 0.39 -9.00
CA PHE A 211 -0.08 1.61 -9.80
C PHE A 211 0.73 1.56 -11.11
N GLY A 212 1.17 0.38 -11.52
CA GLY A 212 1.91 0.19 -12.76
C GLY A 212 3.35 0.70 -12.72
N ASP A 213 4.05 0.50 -13.83
CA ASP A 213 5.40 1.01 -14.08
C ASP A 213 5.58 1.36 -15.57
N ALA A 214 6.82 1.45 -16.04
CA ALA A 214 7.10 1.78 -17.43
C ALA A 214 6.64 0.70 -18.44
N GLN A 215 6.50 -0.55 -18.00
CA GLN A 215 6.14 -1.70 -18.82
C GLN A 215 4.72 -2.20 -18.55
N VAL A 216 4.20 -1.98 -17.34
CA VAL A 216 2.96 -2.56 -16.87
C VAL A 216 1.96 -1.47 -16.51
N ALA A 217 0.76 -1.51 -17.11
CA ALA A 217 -0.33 -0.62 -16.77
C ALA A 217 -0.87 -0.91 -15.34
N PRO A 218 -1.54 0.06 -14.68
CA PRO A 218 -2.16 -0.18 -13.38
C PRO A 218 -3.20 -1.30 -13.43
N PHE A 219 -3.19 -2.18 -12.41
CA PHE A 219 -4.16 -3.27 -12.30
C PHE A 219 -4.44 -3.61 -10.83
N PHE A 220 -5.63 -4.13 -10.57
CA PHE A 220 -5.93 -4.82 -9.33
C PHE A 220 -5.37 -6.23 -9.42
N TYR A 221 -4.78 -6.69 -8.32
CA TYR A 221 -4.32 -8.05 -8.17
C TYR A 221 -5.02 -8.72 -6.99
N GLY A 222 -5.09 -10.05 -7.01
CA GLY A 222 -5.60 -10.84 -5.90
C GLY A 222 -4.94 -12.20 -5.84
N TYR A 223 -4.60 -12.64 -4.65
CA TYR A 223 -4.11 -14.00 -4.40
C TYR A 223 -4.50 -14.50 -3.02
N ILE A 224 -4.46 -15.81 -2.85
CA ILE A 224 -4.61 -16.47 -1.54
C ILE A 224 -3.36 -17.31 -1.24
N VAL A 225 -3.04 -17.43 0.02
CA VAL A 225 -1.89 -18.21 0.48
C VAL A 225 -2.37 -19.29 1.45
N PRO A 226 -2.05 -20.58 1.22
CA PRO A 226 -1.29 -21.11 0.07
C PRO A 226 -2.03 -20.96 -1.27
N GLU A 227 -1.26 -20.83 -2.36
CA GLU A 227 -1.81 -20.82 -3.71
C GLU A 227 -2.51 -22.16 -3.99
N PRO A 228 -3.76 -22.17 -4.47
CA PRO A 228 -4.43 -23.39 -4.88
C PRO A 228 -3.73 -24.06 -6.07
N PRO A 229 -3.60 -25.39 -6.11
CA PRO A 229 -2.88 -26.09 -7.18
C PRO A 229 -3.52 -25.92 -8.57
N ASP A 230 -4.79 -25.56 -8.63
CA ASP A 230 -5.59 -25.36 -9.84
C ASP A 230 -5.98 -23.89 -10.06
N ALA A 231 -5.25 -22.94 -9.46
CA ALA A 231 -5.56 -21.51 -9.46
C ALA A 231 -5.90 -20.95 -10.86
N GLU A 232 -5.18 -21.38 -11.90
CA GLU A 232 -5.42 -20.98 -13.28
C GLU A 232 -6.83 -21.31 -13.80
N SER A 233 -7.42 -22.40 -13.33
CA SER A 233 -8.72 -22.89 -13.79
C SER A 233 -9.89 -22.46 -12.90
N LEU A 234 -9.62 -21.80 -11.77
CA LEU A 234 -10.67 -21.35 -10.87
C LEU A 234 -11.44 -20.17 -11.48
N PRO A 235 -12.77 -20.15 -11.34
CA PRO A 235 -13.58 -19.06 -11.85
C PRO A 235 -13.31 -17.77 -11.09
N ILE A 236 -13.11 -16.68 -11.80
CA ILE A 236 -12.90 -15.35 -11.26
C ILE A 236 -13.82 -14.33 -11.96
N GLY A 237 -14.29 -13.34 -11.27
CA GLY A 237 -15.07 -12.21 -11.78
C GLY A 237 -14.44 -10.88 -11.36
N PRO A 238 -14.84 -9.81 -12.03
CA PRO A 238 -15.69 -9.72 -13.24
C PRO A 238 -15.04 -10.31 -14.50
N SER A 239 -15.73 -10.29 -15.65
CA SER A 239 -15.29 -10.93 -16.90
C SER A 239 -13.92 -10.50 -17.40
N GLU A 240 -13.48 -9.30 -17.04
CA GLU A 240 -12.18 -8.71 -17.39
C GLU A 240 -11.05 -9.23 -16.49
N ALA A 241 -11.39 -9.93 -15.41
CA ALA A 241 -10.40 -10.55 -14.55
C ALA A 241 -9.84 -11.84 -15.17
N SER A 242 -8.57 -12.13 -14.92
CA SER A 242 -7.88 -13.32 -15.45
C SER A 242 -6.75 -13.75 -14.54
N TRP A 243 -6.30 -15.00 -14.68
CA TRP A 243 -5.11 -15.51 -14.02
C TRP A 243 -3.83 -15.08 -14.76
N SER A 244 -2.90 -14.51 -14.04
CA SER A 244 -1.56 -14.18 -14.54
C SER A 244 -0.56 -15.27 -14.15
N LYS A 245 -0.12 -16.09 -15.11
CA LYS A 245 0.88 -17.15 -14.88
C LYS A 245 2.23 -16.62 -14.40
N ASN A 246 2.58 -15.41 -14.81
CA ASN A 246 3.88 -14.82 -14.44
C ASN A 246 3.89 -14.27 -13.02
N LEU A 247 2.76 -13.74 -12.55
CA LEU A 247 2.62 -13.16 -11.22
C LEU A 247 2.16 -14.19 -10.19
N HIS A 248 1.51 -15.28 -10.62
CA HIS A 248 0.78 -16.20 -9.76
C HIS A 248 -0.35 -15.48 -8.99
N GLU A 249 -1.12 -14.65 -9.73
CA GLU A 249 -2.18 -13.81 -9.18
C GLU A 249 -3.34 -13.70 -10.16
N TRP A 250 -4.55 -13.52 -9.66
CA TRP A 250 -5.67 -13.02 -10.45
C TRP A 250 -5.50 -11.52 -10.64
N VAL A 251 -5.67 -11.05 -11.86
CA VAL A 251 -5.49 -9.64 -12.23
C VAL A 251 -6.74 -9.09 -12.87
N LEU A 252 -7.05 -7.82 -12.58
CA LEU A 252 -8.14 -7.07 -13.18
C LEU A 252 -7.61 -5.70 -13.60
N PRO A 253 -7.61 -5.35 -14.91
CA PRO A 253 -7.10 -4.07 -15.37
C PRO A 253 -7.82 -2.89 -14.69
N TYR A 254 -7.06 -1.96 -14.09
CA TYR A 254 -7.62 -0.76 -13.48
C TYR A 254 -8.46 0.05 -14.47
N GLU A 255 -8.02 0.12 -15.73
CA GLU A 255 -8.70 0.85 -16.79
C GLU A 255 -10.10 0.29 -17.09
N ALA A 256 -10.27 -1.04 -17.07
CA ALA A 256 -11.57 -1.69 -17.26
C ALA A 256 -12.55 -1.29 -16.14
N VAL A 257 -12.08 -1.33 -14.89
CA VAL A 257 -12.89 -0.90 -13.74
C VAL A 257 -13.20 0.59 -13.80
N ARG A 258 -12.22 1.44 -14.02
CA ARG A 258 -12.38 2.89 -14.03
C ARG A 258 -13.34 3.40 -15.11
N GLN A 259 -13.42 2.71 -16.25
CA GLN A 259 -14.32 3.05 -17.37
C GLN A 259 -15.71 2.44 -17.25
N SER A 260 -15.93 1.52 -16.31
CA SER A 260 -17.24 0.93 -16.10
C SER A 260 -18.28 1.98 -15.63
N ALA A 261 -19.55 1.65 -15.73
CA ALA A 261 -20.62 2.51 -15.25
C ALA A 261 -20.57 2.71 -13.71
N ASP A 262 -20.14 1.70 -12.99
CA ASP A 262 -19.92 1.73 -11.54
C ASP A 262 -18.60 1.04 -11.16
N PRO A 263 -17.49 1.79 -11.08
CA PRO A 263 -16.20 1.24 -10.71
C PRO A 263 -16.17 0.56 -9.34
N ALA A 264 -16.95 1.06 -8.39
CA ALA A 264 -16.99 0.48 -7.05
C ALA A 264 -17.62 -0.92 -7.06
N THR A 265 -18.67 -1.13 -7.83
CA THR A 265 -19.29 -2.45 -8.01
C THR A 265 -18.33 -3.42 -8.70
N GLY A 266 -17.66 -3.00 -9.80
CA GLY A 266 -16.68 -3.87 -10.46
C GLY A 266 -15.53 -4.31 -9.55
N LEU A 267 -15.03 -3.42 -8.67
CA LEU A 267 -14.03 -3.79 -7.69
C LEU A 267 -14.59 -4.71 -6.59
N ARG A 268 -15.83 -4.49 -6.13
CA ARG A 268 -16.48 -5.40 -5.15
C ARG A 268 -16.66 -6.81 -5.73
N GLU A 269 -17.06 -6.94 -6.99
CA GLU A 269 -17.18 -8.24 -7.66
C GLU A 269 -15.84 -8.99 -7.66
N PHE A 270 -14.73 -8.29 -7.91
CA PHE A 270 -13.40 -8.89 -7.85
C PHE A 270 -13.03 -9.33 -6.42
N LEU A 271 -13.27 -8.47 -5.42
CA LEU A 271 -13.07 -8.81 -4.01
C LEU A 271 -13.89 -10.03 -3.58
N ASP A 272 -15.18 -10.08 -3.94
CA ASP A 272 -16.08 -11.19 -3.62
C ASP A 272 -15.61 -12.49 -4.29
N ALA A 273 -15.12 -12.42 -5.53
CA ALA A 273 -14.60 -13.58 -6.25
C ALA A 273 -13.35 -14.14 -5.55
N VAL A 274 -12.33 -13.31 -5.28
CA VAL A 274 -11.11 -13.75 -4.58
C VAL A 274 -11.43 -14.25 -3.18
N TYR A 275 -12.31 -13.56 -2.44
CA TYR A 275 -12.75 -14.00 -1.10
C TYR A 275 -13.51 -15.32 -1.15
N GLY A 276 -14.32 -15.54 -2.19
CA GLY A 276 -14.99 -16.81 -2.44
C GLY A 276 -14.01 -17.98 -2.54
N LEU A 277 -12.85 -17.75 -3.15
CA LEU A 277 -11.80 -18.77 -3.30
C LEU A 277 -11.14 -19.16 -1.97
N CYS A 278 -11.12 -18.27 -0.99
CA CYS A 278 -10.65 -18.62 0.37
C CYS A 278 -11.46 -19.80 0.95
N PHE A 279 -12.75 -19.88 0.64
CA PHE A 279 -13.64 -20.96 1.13
C PHE A 279 -13.66 -22.17 0.21
N SER A 280 -13.74 -21.97 -1.11
CA SER A 280 -13.88 -23.08 -2.06
C SER A 280 -12.57 -23.81 -2.34
N ALA A 281 -11.44 -23.13 -2.28
CA ALA A 281 -10.11 -23.65 -2.59
C ALA A 281 -9.10 -23.50 -1.43
N GLY A 282 -9.19 -22.43 -0.64
CA GLY A 282 -8.29 -22.17 0.49
C GLY A 282 -8.66 -22.87 1.80
N GLY A 283 -9.82 -23.54 1.86
CA GLY A 283 -10.24 -24.30 3.05
C GLY A 283 -10.59 -23.46 4.28
N TRP A 284 -10.97 -22.18 4.08
CA TRP A 284 -11.47 -21.34 5.16
C TRP A 284 -12.92 -21.70 5.50
N GLU A 285 -13.29 -21.62 6.77
CA GLU A 285 -14.67 -21.85 7.21
C GLU A 285 -15.44 -20.53 7.27
N ARG A 286 -16.38 -20.31 6.35
CA ARG A 286 -17.12 -19.04 6.23
C ARG A 286 -17.73 -18.56 7.54
N ALA A 287 -18.26 -19.45 8.36
CA ALA A 287 -18.87 -19.07 9.64
C ALA A 287 -17.91 -18.42 10.63
N GLN A 288 -16.60 -18.71 10.53
CA GLN A 288 -15.57 -18.10 11.41
C GLN A 288 -15.28 -16.65 11.05
N PHE A 289 -15.49 -16.26 9.79
CA PHE A 289 -15.09 -14.95 9.27
C PHE A 289 -16.29 -14.05 8.94
N SER A 290 -17.52 -14.53 9.12
CA SER A 290 -18.72 -13.72 8.89
C SER A 290 -19.03 -12.87 10.12
N TYR A 291 -19.10 -11.56 9.94
CA TYR A 291 -19.51 -10.62 10.97
C TYR A 291 -20.86 -9.96 10.62
N ALA A 292 -21.88 -10.29 11.40
CA ALA A 292 -23.16 -9.61 11.32
C ALA A 292 -23.06 -8.28 12.10
N ARG A 293 -23.00 -7.17 11.38
CA ARG A 293 -22.90 -5.85 11.97
C ARG A 293 -24.13 -5.55 12.84
N PRO A 294 -23.97 -5.20 14.13
CA PRO A 294 -25.08 -4.74 14.95
C PRO A 294 -25.64 -3.41 14.41
N PRO A 295 -26.95 -3.18 14.50
CA PRO A 295 -27.54 -1.92 14.09
C PRO A 295 -26.96 -0.77 14.90
N VAL A 296 -26.37 0.22 14.26
CA VAL A 296 -25.84 1.43 14.91
C VAL A 296 -26.94 2.49 14.90
N LYS A 297 -27.47 2.84 16.08
CA LYS A 297 -28.46 3.90 16.19
C LYS A 297 -27.94 5.21 15.61
N GLY A 298 -28.67 5.81 14.68
CA GLY A 298 -28.35 7.10 14.07
C GLY A 298 -27.50 7.05 12.79
N ARG A 299 -27.18 5.85 12.27
CA ARG A 299 -26.68 5.70 10.89
C ARG A 299 -27.84 5.24 9.99
N SER A 300 -28.13 6.02 8.94
CA SER A 300 -28.89 5.50 7.80
C SER A 300 -28.07 4.40 7.12
N SER A 301 -28.70 3.28 6.85
CA SER A 301 -28.17 2.15 6.07
C SER A 301 -27.83 2.58 4.65
#